data_de4c9c237914fcd6b9d5d74df13924f0
#
_entry.id   de4c9c237914fcd6b9d5d74df13924f0
#
_cell.length_a   1.000
_cell.length_b   1.000
_cell.length_c   1.000
_cell.angle_alpha   90.00
_cell.angle_beta   90.00
_cell.angle_gamma   90.00
#
_symmetry.space_group_name_H-M   'P 1'
#
loop_
_entity.id
_entity.type
_entity.pdbx_description
1 polymer ?
#
loop_
_entity_poly.entity_id
_entity_poly.type
_entity_poly.pdbx_seq_one_letter_code
_entity_poly.pdbx_strand_id
1 'polypeptide(L)'
;MEAEDGPYANTDIPIWSPTVMADLRKLPGEKKIYKILASHPAIPAGGIRINLPDDTYSSVAERKLLQIMSGSATKWNGVLKMLESFGIGADRAIYFGDDNDDLEPIRRCGCGVAVSNALDCVREAADYIAKSNDEDGVALFLAGIPAAGNG
;
A
#
# COMPACT_ATOMS: atom_id res chain seq x y z
N MET A 1 6.53 14.37 -1.19
CA MET A 1 7.52 13.67 -0.36
C MET A 1 7.10 13.79 1.09
N GLU A 2 7.11 12.69 1.80
CA GLU A 2 6.80 12.61 3.24
C GLU A 2 8.09 12.48 4.02
N ALA A 3 8.30 13.38 4.98
CA ALA A 3 9.47 13.41 5.84
C ALA A 3 9.05 13.41 7.31
N GLU A 4 10.02 13.29 8.20
CA GLU A 4 9.82 13.23 9.66
C GLU A 4 8.99 14.40 10.23
N ASP A 5 9.14 15.59 9.66
CA ASP A 5 8.50 16.82 10.12
C ASP A 5 7.32 17.28 9.23
N GLY A 6 6.87 16.44 8.30
CA GLY A 6 5.69 16.68 7.49
C GLY A 6 5.88 16.49 5.99
N PRO A 7 4.82 16.69 5.21
CA PRO A 7 4.88 16.57 3.77
C PRO A 7 5.49 17.79 3.10
N TYR A 8 6.38 17.57 2.13
CA TYR A 8 7.00 18.57 1.27
C TYR A 8 6.62 18.33 -0.18
N ALA A 9 6.35 19.38 -0.95
CA ALA A 9 6.05 19.30 -2.36
C ALA A 9 6.72 20.40 -3.16
N ASN A 10 6.99 20.16 -4.43
CA ASN A 10 7.45 21.17 -5.40
C ASN A 10 6.31 21.70 -6.28
N THR A 11 5.10 21.25 -6.03
CA THR A 11 3.86 21.69 -6.67
C THR A 11 2.73 21.66 -5.66
N ASP A 12 1.68 22.44 -5.90
CA ASP A 12 0.50 22.41 -5.05
C ASP A 12 -0.23 21.08 -5.21
N ILE A 13 -0.49 20.41 -4.07
CA ILE A 13 -1.21 19.14 -4.02
C ILE A 13 -2.45 19.36 -3.13
N PRO A 14 -3.63 19.61 -3.72
CA PRO A 14 -4.83 20.00 -2.98
C PRO A 14 -5.31 19.00 -1.94
N ILE A 15 -4.97 17.72 -2.11
CA ILE A 15 -5.40 16.63 -1.22
C ILE A 15 -4.58 16.53 0.07
N TRP A 16 -3.44 17.20 0.14
CA TRP A 16 -2.50 17.08 1.27
C TRP A 16 -2.27 18.44 1.93
N SER A 17 -3.09 18.78 2.86
CA SER A 17 -2.95 19.99 3.64
C SER A 17 -2.64 19.65 5.11
N PRO A 18 -1.68 20.32 5.73
CA PRO A 18 -0.78 21.34 5.19
C PRO A 18 0.45 20.73 4.52
N THR A 19 0.74 21.15 3.29
CA THR A 19 1.96 20.78 2.57
C THR A 19 2.94 21.96 2.57
N VAL A 20 4.18 21.73 2.94
CA VAL A 20 5.22 22.75 2.86
C VAL A 20 5.77 22.80 1.43
N MET A 21 5.54 23.91 0.75
CA MET A 21 6.13 24.15 -0.58
C MET A 21 7.64 24.37 -0.45
N ALA A 22 8.42 23.54 -1.13
CA ALA A 22 9.87 23.57 -1.05
C ALA A 22 10.55 23.20 -2.36
N ASP A 23 11.73 23.76 -2.59
CA ASP A 23 12.66 23.20 -3.61
C ASP A 23 13.28 21.92 -3.01
N LEU A 24 12.80 20.76 -3.43
CA LEU A 24 13.23 19.47 -2.91
C LEU A 24 14.74 19.20 -3.06
N ARG A 25 15.42 19.91 -3.98
CA ARG A 25 16.87 19.82 -4.17
C ARG A 25 17.66 20.53 -3.04
N LYS A 26 16.98 21.40 -2.30
CA LYS A 26 17.56 22.21 -1.22
C LYS A 26 17.19 21.68 0.18
N LEU A 27 16.49 20.54 0.25
CA LEU A 27 16.21 19.95 1.55
C LEU A 27 17.52 19.52 2.23
N PRO A 28 17.65 19.74 3.55
CA PRO A 28 18.82 19.28 4.30
C PRO A 28 19.02 17.77 4.12
N GLY A 29 20.26 17.35 3.86
CA GLY A 29 20.60 15.94 3.66
C GLY A 29 20.39 15.03 4.89
N GLU A 30 20.25 15.66 6.07
CA GLU A 30 19.97 14.96 7.33
C GLU A 30 18.47 14.64 7.55
N LYS A 31 17.58 15.17 6.68
CA LYS A 31 16.14 14.90 6.79
C LYS A 31 15.85 13.44 6.51
N LYS A 32 15.17 12.79 7.44
CA LYS A 32 14.65 11.44 7.26
C LYS A 32 13.44 11.48 6.34
N ILE A 33 13.56 10.87 5.18
CA ILE A 33 12.51 10.75 4.18
C ILE A 33 11.85 9.39 4.32
N TYR A 34 10.55 9.35 4.52
CA TYR A 34 9.79 8.10 4.61
C TYR A 34 9.25 7.65 3.25
N LYS A 35 8.83 8.62 2.43
CA LYS A 35 8.18 8.33 1.16
C LYS A 35 8.36 9.46 0.16
N ILE A 36 8.64 9.10 -1.08
CA ILE A 36 8.62 10.02 -2.22
C ILE A 36 7.44 9.63 -3.11
N LEU A 37 6.65 10.62 -3.50
CA LEU A 37 5.56 10.48 -4.44
C LEU A 37 5.88 11.31 -5.68
N ALA A 38 5.75 10.69 -6.85
CA ALA A 38 5.97 11.35 -8.13
C ALA A 38 4.83 11.04 -9.09
N SER A 39 4.32 12.08 -9.76
CA SER A 39 3.33 11.95 -10.82
C SER A 39 3.94 12.42 -12.14
N HIS A 40 3.80 11.61 -13.19
CA HIS A 40 4.25 11.95 -14.54
C HIS A 40 3.38 11.21 -15.56
N PRO A 41 3.04 11.80 -16.72
CA PRO A 41 2.19 11.15 -17.73
C PRO A 41 2.71 9.79 -18.24
N ALA A 42 4.02 9.55 -18.20
CA ALA A 42 4.62 8.29 -18.62
C ALA A 42 4.56 7.16 -17.57
N ILE A 43 4.19 7.44 -16.31
CA ILE A 43 4.13 6.42 -15.24
C ILE A 43 3.13 5.31 -15.60
N PRO A 44 1.89 5.59 -16.03
CA PRO A 44 0.92 4.54 -16.35
C PRO A 44 1.36 3.59 -17.46
N ALA A 45 2.20 4.07 -18.36
CA ALA A 45 2.73 3.27 -19.47
C ALA A 45 3.96 2.42 -19.10
N GLY A 46 4.40 2.47 -17.83
CA GLY A 46 5.64 1.81 -17.41
C GLY A 46 6.91 2.40 -18.04
N GLY A 47 6.79 3.62 -18.60
CA GLY A 47 7.84 4.26 -19.39
C GLY A 47 8.96 4.92 -18.59
N ILE A 48 8.85 5.00 -17.28
CA ILE A 48 9.87 5.61 -16.43
C ILE A 48 10.76 4.50 -15.85
N ARG A 49 12.02 4.49 -16.29
CA ARG A 49 13.07 3.70 -15.64
C ARG A 49 13.82 4.60 -14.67
N ILE A 50 13.77 4.26 -13.40
CA ILE A 50 14.47 4.97 -12.33
C ILE A 50 15.52 4.03 -11.77
N ASN A 51 16.77 4.51 -11.72
CA ASN A 51 17.82 3.78 -11.03
C ASN A 51 17.71 4.13 -9.54
N LEU A 52 17.20 3.20 -8.76
CA LEU A 52 16.99 3.37 -7.32
C LEU A 52 18.11 2.67 -6.54
N PRO A 53 18.46 3.16 -5.34
CA PRO A 53 19.32 2.42 -4.42
C PRO A 53 18.76 1.04 -4.10
N ASP A 54 19.64 0.06 -3.84
CA ASP A 54 19.27 -1.35 -3.60
C ASP A 54 18.36 -1.54 -2.38
N ASP A 55 18.40 -0.61 -1.43
CA ASP A 55 17.58 -0.63 -0.22
C ASP A 55 16.23 0.06 -0.39
N THR A 56 15.84 0.40 -1.61
CA THR A 56 14.57 1.05 -1.90
C THR A 56 13.59 0.12 -2.62
N TYR A 57 12.32 0.41 -2.40
CA TYR A 57 11.18 -0.23 -3.03
C TYR A 57 10.34 0.82 -3.78
N SER A 58 9.85 0.46 -4.95
CA SER A 58 8.93 1.32 -5.69
C SER A 58 7.71 0.57 -6.17
N SER A 59 6.57 1.25 -6.13
CA SER A 59 5.30 0.77 -6.68
C SER A 59 4.54 1.89 -7.40
N VAL A 60 3.53 1.52 -8.16
CA VAL A 60 2.64 2.49 -8.81
C VAL A 60 1.24 2.31 -8.23
N ALA A 61 0.79 3.30 -7.47
CA ALA A 61 -0.56 3.37 -6.92
C ALA A 61 -1.50 4.08 -7.90
N GLU A 62 -2.77 3.66 -7.91
CA GLU A 62 -3.85 4.25 -8.73
C GLU A 62 -3.47 4.39 -10.21
N ARG A 63 -2.56 3.59 -10.73
CA ARG A 63 -2.04 3.61 -12.12
C ARG A 63 -1.39 4.93 -12.55
N LYS A 64 -1.06 5.86 -11.65
CA LYS A 64 -0.55 7.19 -12.00
C LYS A 64 0.45 7.79 -11.02
N LEU A 65 0.59 7.20 -9.85
CA LEU A 65 1.40 7.74 -8.77
C LEU A 65 2.54 6.78 -8.42
N LEU A 66 3.75 7.11 -8.83
CA LEU A 66 4.95 6.37 -8.43
C LEU A 66 5.25 6.68 -6.97
N GLN A 67 5.38 5.64 -6.18
CA GLN A 67 5.79 5.67 -4.78
C GLN A 67 7.19 5.08 -4.66
N ILE A 68 8.07 5.74 -3.91
CA ILE A 68 9.41 5.24 -3.59
C ILE A 68 9.58 5.28 -2.08
N MET A 69 9.94 4.17 -1.48
CA MET A 69 10.05 3.98 -0.04
C MET A 69 11.27 3.12 0.29
N SER A 70 11.60 2.99 1.56
CA SER A 70 12.57 1.99 2.01
C SER A 70 12.15 0.59 1.59
N GLY A 71 13.08 -0.25 1.16
CA GLY A 71 12.83 -1.64 0.80
C GLY A 71 12.19 -2.49 1.90
N SER A 72 12.33 -2.07 3.16
CA SER A 72 11.67 -2.70 4.30
C SER A 72 10.25 -2.19 4.57
N ALA A 73 9.81 -1.09 3.92
CA ALA A 73 8.52 -0.45 4.16
C ALA A 73 7.40 -1.02 3.27
N THR A 74 7.36 -2.34 3.09
CA THR A 74 6.28 -3.03 2.35
C THR A 74 5.06 -3.25 3.25
N LYS A 75 3.87 -3.35 2.64
CA LYS A 75 2.64 -3.72 3.37
C LYS A 75 2.81 -5.07 4.08
N TRP A 76 3.49 -6.04 3.43
CA TRP A 76 3.75 -7.34 4.04
C TRP A 76 4.57 -7.24 5.32
N ASN A 77 5.66 -6.48 5.33
CA ASN A 77 6.46 -6.27 6.52
C ASN A 77 5.67 -5.59 7.65
N GLY A 78 4.76 -4.67 7.28
CA GLY A 78 3.82 -4.05 8.23
C GLY A 78 2.87 -5.07 8.85
N VAL A 79 2.28 -5.94 8.02
CA VAL A 79 1.39 -7.03 8.45
C VAL A 79 2.12 -7.98 9.41
N LEU A 80 3.32 -8.43 9.04
CA LEU A 80 4.12 -9.31 9.90
C LEU A 80 4.37 -8.71 11.28
N LYS A 81 4.81 -7.45 11.35
CA LYS A 81 5.05 -6.78 12.63
C LYS A 81 3.79 -6.65 13.48
N MET A 82 2.66 -6.37 12.85
CA MET A 82 1.37 -6.30 13.53
C MET A 82 0.98 -7.68 14.09
N LEU A 83 1.03 -8.73 13.28
CA LEU A 83 0.68 -10.10 13.67
C LEU A 83 1.60 -10.60 14.80
N GLU A 84 2.89 -10.30 14.71
CA GLU A 84 3.89 -10.62 15.72
C GLU A 84 3.55 -10.00 17.09
N SER A 85 3.09 -8.73 17.09
CA SER A 85 2.68 -8.04 18.31
C SER A 85 1.47 -8.66 19.00
N PHE A 86 0.64 -9.38 18.25
CA PHE A 86 -0.51 -10.14 18.78
C PHE A 86 -0.23 -11.63 19.00
N GLY A 87 0.96 -12.12 18.67
CA GLY A 87 1.30 -13.55 18.73
C GLY A 87 0.46 -14.40 17.76
N ILE A 88 0.06 -13.84 16.61
CA ILE A 88 -0.78 -14.51 15.62
C ILE A 88 0.07 -14.85 14.38
N GLY A 89 -0.03 -16.09 13.90
CA GLY A 89 0.58 -16.50 12.64
C GLY A 89 -0.18 -15.93 11.44
N ALA A 90 0.54 -15.69 10.34
CA ALA A 90 -0.07 -15.16 9.11
C ALA A 90 -1.13 -16.11 8.52
N ASP A 91 -0.98 -17.42 8.73
CA ASP A 91 -1.94 -18.47 8.35
C ASP A 91 -3.32 -18.32 9.02
N ARG A 92 -3.41 -17.51 10.09
CA ARG A 92 -4.64 -17.22 10.84
C ARG A 92 -5.19 -15.83 10.57
N ALA A 93 -4.61 -15.08 9.63
CA ALA A 93 -5.02 -13.75 9.26
C ALA A 93 -5.85 -13.76 7.98
N ILE A 94 -6.85 -12.89 7.92
CA ILE A 94 -7.56 -12.52 6.70
C ILE A 94 -7.01 -11.16 6.26
N TYR A 95 -6.65 -11.04 5.00
CA TYR A 95 -6.18 -9.79 4.43
C TYR A 95 -7.08 -9.33 3.28
N PHE A 96 -7.48 -8.06 3.30
CA PHE A 96 -8.27 -7.45 2.22
C PHE A 96 -7.39 -6.47 1.45
N GLY A 97 -7.49 -6.47 0.12
CA GLY A 97 -6.69 -5.60 -0.71
C GLY A 97 -7.30 -5.29 -2.07
N ASP A 98 -6.72 -4.29 -2.76
CA ASP A 98 -7.21 -3.80 -4.05
C ASP A 98 -6.10 -3.41 -5.02
N ASP A 99 -4.88 -3.11 -4.57
CA ASP A 99 -3.79 -2.58 -5.40
C ASP A 99 -2.54 -3.49 -5.37
N ASN A 100 -1.57 -3.17 -6.21
CA ASN A 100 -0.33 -3.95 -6.41
C ASN A 100 0.42 -4.24 -5.10
N ASP A 101 0.45 -3.28 -4.18
CA ASP A 101 1.12 -3.41 -2.89
C ASP A 101 0.45 -4.44 -1.95
N ASP A 102 -0.77 -4.88 -2.29
CA ASP A 102 -1.54 -5.87 -1.54
C ASP A 102 -1.27 -7.31 -2.01
N LEU A 103 -0.61 -7.50 -3.15
CA LEU A 103 -0.38 -8.82 -3.73
C LEU A 103 0.36 -9.77 -2.78
N GLU A 104 1.40 -9.30 -2.12
CA GLU A 104 2.17 -10.14 -1.22
C GLU A 104 1.39 -10.52 0.05
N PRO A 105 0.75 -9.59 0.79
CA PRO A 105 -0.14 -9.94 1.89
C PRO A 105 -1.30 -10.88 1.49
N ILE A 106 -1.95 -10.65 0.36
CA ILE A 106 -3.03 -11.52 -0.15
C ILE A 106 -2.57 -12.96 -0.33
N ARG A 107 -1.37 -13.17 -0.88
CA ARG A 107 -0.84 -14.51 -1.13
C ARG A 107 -0.31 -15.22 0.11
N ARG A 108 0.02 -14.49 1.17
CA ARG A 108 0.76 -15.00 2.32
C ARG A 108 -0.06 -15.07 3.61
N CYS A 109 -1.17 -14.38 3.70
CA CYS A 109 -2.13 -14.56 4.78
C CYS A 109 -2.93 -15.85 4.57
N GLY A 110 -3.50 -16.38 5.65
CA GLY A 110 -4.30 -17.60 5.61
C GLY A 110 -5.57 -17.48 4.77
N CYS A 111 -6.04 -16.26 4.53
CA CYS A 111 -7.12 -15.96 3.60
C CYS A 111 -6.89 -14.58 2.97
N GLY A 112 -6.64 -14.55 1.68
CA GLY A 112 -6.53 -13.34 0.87
C GLY A 112 -7.87 -13.01 0.20
N VAL A 113 -8.37 -11.81 0.39
CA VAL A 113 -9.66 -11.35 -0.16
C VAL A 113 -9.45 -10.08 -0.98
N ALA A 114 -9.77 -10.13 -2.27
CA ALA A 114 -9.79 -8.94 -3.12
C ALA A 114 -11.21 -8.32 -3.13
N VAL A 115 -11.31 -7.00 -3.14
CA VAL A 115 -12.58 -6.35 -3.45
C VAL A 115 -12.86 -6.40 -4.95
N SER A 116 -14.12 -6.39 -5.38
CA SER A 116 -14.48 -6.60 -6.79
C SER A 116 -13.94 -5.52 -7.73
N ASN A 117 -13.69 -4.32 -7.23
CA ASN A 117 -13.07 -3.21 -7.96
C ASN A 117 -11.52 -3.17 -7.85
N ALA A 118 -10.90 -4.19 -7.28
CA ALA A 118 -9.45 -4.35 -7.24
C ALA A 118 -8.85 -4.52 -8.65
N LEU A 119 -7.53 -4.36 -8.76
CA LEU A 119 -6.79 -4.67 -9.97
C LEU A 119 -6.95 -6.16 -10.34
N ASP A 120 -6.92 -6.47 -11.64
CA ASP A 120 -7.08 -7.85 -12.14
C ASP A 120 -6.09 -8.81 -11.50
N CYS A 121 -4.80 -8.43 -11.42
CA CYS A 121 -3.77 -9.24 -10.81
C CYS A 121 -4.00 -9.52 -9.32
N VAL A 122 -4.67 -8.61 -8.61
CA VAL A 122 -5.02 -8.77 -7.19
C VAL A 122 -6.20 -9.73 -7.04
N ARG A 123 -7.23 -9.60 -7.90
CA ARG A 123 -8.36 -10.52 -7.93
C ARG A 123 -7.95 -11.95 -8.29
N GLU A 124 -7.01 -12.09 -9.24
CA GLU A 124 -6.47 -13.39 -9.66
C GLU A 124 -5.62 -14.06 -8.57
N ALA A 125 -5.02 -13.27 -7.67
CA ALA A 125 -4.17 -13.77 -6.60
C ALA A 125 -4.93 -14.13 -5.32
N ALA A 126 -6.18 -13.64 -5.17
CA ALA A 126 -6.97 -13.78 -3.96
C ALA A 126 -7.71 -15.14 -3.90
N ASP A 127 -7.94 -15.62 -2.69
CA ASP A 127 -8.76 -16.82 -2.43
C ASP A 127 -10.25 -16.52 -2.64
N TYR A 128 -10.68 -15.28 -2.34
CA TYR A 128 -12.07 -14.84 -2.47
C TYR A 128 -12.15 -13.43 -3.04
N ILE A 129 -13.29 -13.15 -3.68
CA ILE A 129 -13.65 -11.82 -4.15
C ILE A 129 -14.86 -11.34 -3.36
N ALA A 130 -14.68 -10.27 -2.57
CA ALA A 130 -15.75 -9.57 -1.89
C ALA A 130 -16.42 -8.56 -2.84
N LYS A 131 -17.56 -8.00 -2.45
CA LYS A 131 -18.13 -6.84 -3.13
C LYS A 131 -17.16 -5.66 -3.09
N SER A 132 -17.44 -4.62 -3.89
CA SER A 132 -16.62 -3.41 -3.92
C SER A 132 -16.60 -2.68 -2.57
N ASN A 133 -15.61 -1.81 -2.39
CA ASN A 133 -15.58 -0.93 -1.22
C ASN A 133 -16.80 0.01 -1.17
N ASP A 134 -17.38 0.39 -2.31
CA ASP A 134 -18.58 1.23 -2.40
C ASP A 134 -19.87 0.48 -2.01
N GLU A 135 -19.79 -0.85 -1.91
CA GLU A 135 -20.89 -1.75 -1.53
C GLU A 135 -20.68 -2.39 -0.15
N ASP A 136 -19.85 -1.79 0.70
CA ASP A 136 -19.49 -2.33 2.01
C ASP A 136 -18.90 -3.76 1.96
N GLY A 137 -18.16 -4.09 0.89
CA GLY A 137 -17.70 -5.45 0.59
C GLY A 137 -16.97 -6.15 1.72
N VAL A 138 -16.06 -5.44 2.41
CA VAL A 138 -15.31 -5.99 3.56
C VAL A 138 -16.25 -6.33 4.71
N ALA A 139 -17.17 -5.41 5.08
CA ALA A 139 -18.10 -5.61 6.18
C ALA A 139 -19.05 -6.78 5.91
N LEU A 140 -19.58 -6.87 4.69
CA LEU A 140 -20.47 -7.96 4.26
C LEU A 140 -19.74 -9.31 4.25
N PHE A 141 -18.49 -9.35 3.80
CA PHE A 141 -17.70 -10.58 3.83
C PHE A 141 -17.47 -11.05 5.26
N LEU A 142 -17.07 -10.16 6.17
CA LEU A 142 -16.84 -10.49 7.59
C LEU A 142 -18.12 -10.93 8.28
N ALA A 143 -19.27 -10.30 7.98
CA ALA A 143 -20.57 -10.70 8.54
C ALA A 143 -21.00 -12.11 8.09
N GLY A 144 -20.51 -12.58 6.94
CA GLY A 144 -20.77 -13.93 6.42
C GLY A 144 -19.88 -15.02 7.02
N ILE A 145 -18.83 -14.66 7.76
CA ILE A 145 -17.96 -15.63 8.43
C ILE A 145 -18.69 -16.17 9.66
N PRO A 146 -18.88 -17.51 9.79
CA PRO A 146 -19.46 -18.08 11.00
C PRO A 146 -18.63 -17.69 12.23
N ALA A 147 -19.26 -17.20 13.28
CA ALA A 147 -18.58 -16.99 14.55
C ALA A 147 -17.92 -18.32 14.96
N ALA A 148 -16.61 -18.25 15.28
CA ALA A 148 -15.91 -19.43 15.78
C ALA A 148 -16.67 -19.91 17.01
N GLY A 149 -17.26 -21.10 16.92
CA GLY A 149 -17.95 -21.72 18.06
C GLY A 149 -16.96 -21.82 19.22
N ASN A 150 -17.35 -21.31 20.38
CA ASN A 150 -16.62 -21.53 21.62
C ASN A 150 -16.61 -23.07 21.86
N GLY A 151 -15.49 -23.71 21.44
CA GLY A 151 -15.19 -25.08 21.80
C GLY A 151 -14.41 -25.13 23.09
#